data_602b94536cc44aa67a78ce1e6e50e0ca
#
_entry.id   602b94536cc44aa67a78ce1e6e50e0ca
#
_cell.length_a   1.000
_cell.length_b   1.000
_cell.length_c   1.000
_cell.angle_alpha   90.00
_cell.angle_beta   90.00
_cell.angle_gamma   90.00
#
_symmetry.space_group_name_H-M   'P 1'
#
loop_
_entity.id
_entity.type
_entity.pdbx_description
1 polymer ?
#
loop_
_entity_poly.entity_id
_entity_poly.type
_entity_poly.pdbx_seq_one_letter_code
_entity_poly.pdbx_strand_id
1 'polypeptide(L)'
;LGIGIIDATCPVVARLQRRVKQAHEAMRAVGGQVVILGKRGHAEVVGLTGQVAEPTVVIERAEDLAQIDFARPIHFLSQTTQSIALFEELGAEMRRRAADPAQVRLDYTICRQVSGREAHLAQFAARFDAVVFVCGRKSSNGKVLYEVCRRANPRCRNIEEPAELDPAWFEGVRSVGICG
;
A
#
# COMPACT_ATOMS: atom_id res chain seq x y z
N LEU A 1 25.60 -11.83 22.90
CA LEU A 1 24.73 -10.87 23.56
C LEU A 1 23.39 -11.53 23.81
N GLY A 2 23.06 -11.95 25.06
CA GLY A 2 21.80 -12.62 25.43
C GLY A 2 20.62 -11.65 25.54
N ILE A 3 20.30 -10.94 24.44
CA ILE A 3 19.16 -10.02 24.40
C ILE A 3 17.95 -10.78 23.84
N GLY A 4 16.88 -10.85 24.65
CA GLY A 4 15.58 -11.37 24.18
C GLY A 4 14.95 -10.37 23.22
N ILE A 5 14.56 -10.84 22.02
CA ILE A 5 13.86 -10.03 21.02
C ILE A 5 12.39 -10.46 21.02
N ILE A 6 11.48 -9.49 21.15
CA ILE A 6 10.06 -9.68 20.91
C ILE A 6 9.76 -9.08 19.54
N ASP A 7 9.43 -9.94 18.57
CA ASP A 7 9.03 -9.51 17.24
C ASP A 7 7.56 -9.06 17.27
N ALA A 8 7.33 -7.75 17.17
CA ALA A 8 6.02 -7.12 17.12
C ALA A 8 5.57 -6.83 15.67
N THR A 9 6.18 -7.44 14.66
CA THR A 9 5.79 -7.27 13.25
C THR A 9 4.34 -7.70 13.06
N CYS A 10 3.56 -6.86 12.38
CA CYS A 10 2.18 -7.20 12.02
C CYS A 10 2.13 -8.57 11.32
N PRO A 11 1.26 -9.51 11.74
CA PRO A 11 1.17 -10.84 11.14
C PRO A 11 0.92 -10.84 9.63
N VAL A 12 0.26 -9.81 9.10
CA VAL A 12 0.05 -9.64 7.65
C VAL A 12 1.38 -9.36 6.96
N VAL A 13 2.20 -8.45 7.50
CA VAL A 13 3.53 -8.12 6.97
C VAL A 13 4.46 -9.33 7.07
N ALA A 14 4.49 -10.03 8.21
CA ALA A 14 5.28 -11.23 8.38
C ALA A 14 4.92 -12.36 7.39
N ARG A 15 3.62 -12.47 7.06
CA ARG A 15 3.15 -13.40 6.02
C ARG A 15 3.60 -12.95 4.63
N LEU A 16 3.57 -11.65 4.34
CA LEU A 16 4.03 -11.10 3.08
C LEU A 16 5.53 -11.33 2.88
N GLN A 17 6.34 -11.15 3.91
CA GLN A 17 7.78 -11.45 3.87
C GLN A 17 8.04 -12.91 3.45
N ARG A 18 7.31 -13.86 4.03
CA ARG A 18 7.41 -15.27 3.62
C ARG A 18 6.97 -15.49 2.16
N ARG A 19 5.91 -14.82 1.70
CA ARG A 19 5.45 -14.90 0.30
C ARG A 19 6.49 -14.37 -0.68
N VAL A 20 7.15 -13.26 -0.35
CA VAL A 20 8.23 -12.70 -1.17
C VAL A 20 9.37 -13.70 -1.31
N LYS A 21 9.78 -14.33 -0.20
CA LYS A 21 10.81 -15.38 -0.25
C LYS A 21 10.40 -16.55 -1.15
N GLN A 22 9.18 -17.06 -1.00
CA GLN A 22 8.63 -18.13 -1.83
C GLN A 22 8.53 -17.72 -3.31
N ALA A 23 8.15 -16.47 -3.59
CA ALA A 23 8.09 -15.93 -4.94
C ALA A 23 9.48 -15.93 -5.60
N HIS A 24 10.52 -15.51 -4.88
CA HIS A 24 11.89 -15.55 -5.37
C HIS A 24 12.37 -16.97 -5.65
N GLU A 25 12.11 -17.91 -4.75
CA GLU A 25 12.46 -19.33 -4.93
C GLU A 25 11.79 -19.89 -6.21
N ALA A 26 10.50 -19.61 -6.40
CA ALA A 26 9.76 -20.04 -7.57
C ALA A 26 10.27 -19.37 -8.88
N MET A 27 10.53 -18.06 -8.84
CA MET A 27 11.00 -17.33 -10.02
C MET A 27 12.43 -17.73 -10.40
N ARG A 28 13.30 -17.98 -9.43
CA ARG A 28 14.66 -18.48 -9.70
C ARG A 28 14.64 -19.79 -10.47
N ALA A 29 13.74 -20.71 -10.16
CA ALA A 29 13.62 -22.00 -10.83
C ALA A 29 13.28 -21.89 -12.32
N VAL A 30 12.64 -20.80 -12.75
CA VAL A 30 12.18 -20.58 -14.13
C VAL A 30 12.85 -19.38 -14.81
N GLY A 31 13.92 -18.83 -14.21
CA GLY A 31 14.60 -17.64 -14.74
C GLY A 31 13.77 -16.37 -14.70
N GLY A 32 12.72 -16.34 -13.87
CA GLY A 32 11.80 -15.22 -13.72
C GLY A 32 12.33 -14.09 -12.83
N GLN A 33 11.46 -13.15 -12.49
CA GLN A 33 11.75 -12.02 -11.65
C GLN A 33 10.59 -11.71 -10.69
N VAL A 34 10.91 -11.13 -9.52
CA VAL A 34 9.93 -10.65 -8.56
C VAL A 34 9.83 -9.14 -8.65
N VAL A 35 8.59 -8.64 -8.75
CA VAL A 35 8.27 -7.21 -8.82
C VAL A 35 7.39 -6.86 -7.63
N ILE A 36 7.73 -5.79 -6.91
CA ILE A 36 6.96 -5.30 -5.75
C ILE A 36 6.48 -3.88 -6.02
N LEU A 37 5.17 -3.67 -6.03
CA LEU A 37 4.58 -2.33 -5.97
C LEU A 37 4.70 -1.81 -4.53
N GLY A 38 5.49 -0.76 -4.32
CA GLY A 38 5.69 -0.20 -2.99
C GLY A 38 6.62 1.00 -3.00
N LYS A 39 6.51 1.83 -1.97
CA LYS A 39 7.33 3.04 -1.84
C LYS A 39 8.77 2.66 -1.49
N ARG A 40 9.74 3.08 -2.33
CA ARG A 40 11.17 2.89 -2.08
C ARG A 40 11.58 3.55 -0.76
N GLY A 41 12.38 2.85 0.03
CA GLY A 41 12.83 3.34 1.35
C GLY A 41 11.77 3.23 2.46
N HIS A 42 10.54 2.80 2.18
CA HIS A 42 9.59 2.50 3.23
C HIS A 42 10.04 1.25 4.01
N ALA A 43 9.92 1.26 5.35
CA ALA A 43 10.39 0.19 6.22
C ALA A 43 9.85 -1.20 5.83
N GLU A 44 8.56 -1.27 5.44
CA GLU A 44 7.96 -2.52 4.94
C GLU A 44 8.66 -3.01 3.68
N VAL A 45 8.86 -2.15 2.67
CA VAL A 45 9.50 -2.52 1.40
C VAL A 45 10.96 -2.93 1.62
N VAL A 46 11.69 -2.21 2.46
CA VAL A 46 13.06 -2.58 2.88
C VAL A 46 13.04 -3.98 3.53
N GLY A 47 12.08 -4.24 4.43
CA GLY A 47 11.91 -5.54 5.06
C GLY A 47 11.53 -6.66 4.07
N LEU A 48 10.78 -6.35 3.01
CA LEU A 48 10.42 -7.32 1.96
C LEU A 48 11.61 -7.67 1.07
N THR A 49 12.32 -6.66 0.58
CA THR A 49 13.48 -6.85 -0.30
C THR A 49 14.67 -7.48 0.46
N GLY A 50 14.79 -7.23 1.75
CA GLY A 50 15.81 -7.83 2.61
C GLY A 50 15.60 -9.32 2.95
N GLN A 51 14.49 -9.94 2.52
CA GLN A 51 14.25 -11.38 2.74
C GLN A 51 15.11 -12.27 1.84
N VAL A 52 15.67 -11.73 0.76
CA VAL A 52 16.40 -12.46 -0.28
C VAL A 52 17.66 -11.71 -0.66
N ALA A 53 18.66 -12.43 -1.17
CA ALA A 53 19.90 -11.84 -1.68
C ALA A 53 19.76 -11.38 -3.14
N GLU A 54 18.82 -11.96 -3.89
CA GLU A 54 18.58 -11.62 -5.29
C GLU A 54 17.91 -10.26 -5.43
N PRO A 55 18.20 -9.54 -6.53
CA PRO A 55 17.55 -8.24 -6.80
C PRO A 55 16.03 -8.38 -6.93
N THR A 56 15.31 -7.53 -6.25
CA THR A 56 13.85 -7.37 -6.38
C THR A 56 13.57 -6.06 -7.08
N VAL A 57 12.75 -6.08 -8.13
CA VAL A 57 12.33 -4.85 -8.82
C VAL A 57 11.25 -4.17 -7.99
N VAL A 58 11.51 -2.95 -7.52
CA VAL A 58 10.53 -2.15 -6.79
C VAL A 58 10.01 -1.06 -7.70
N ILE A 59 8.69 -0.99 -7.87
CA ILE A 59 8.00 0.02 -8.67
C ILE A 59 7.03 0.81 -7.80
N GLU A 60 6.88 2.10 -8.09
CA GLU A 60 5.94 3.01 -7.40
C GLU A 60 4.82 3.50 -8.33
N ARG A 61 5.08 3.51 -9.65
CA ARG A 61 4.23 4.10 -10.68
C ARG A 61 4.48 3.48 -12.06
N ALA A 62 3.66 3.83 -13.05
CA ALA A 62 3.70 3.23 -14.38
C ALA A 62 5.03 3.42 -15.11
N GLU A 63 5.72 4.55 -14.91
CA GLU A 63 7.03 4.82 -15.53
C GLU A 63 8.10 3.82 -15.09
N ASP A 64 7.97 3.29 -13.88
CA ASP A 64 8.91 2.31 -13.33
C ASP A 64 8.84 0.95 -14.03
N LEU A 65 7.79 0.69 -14.81
CA LEU A 65 7.67 -0.53 -15.63
C LEU A 65 8.83 -0.69 -16.63
N ALA A 66 9.54 0.39 -16.96
CA ALA A 66 10.74 0.33 -17.80
C ALA A 66 11.89 -0.50 -17.18
N GLN A 67 11.84 -0.77 -15.87
CA GLN A 67 12.84 -1.57 -15.16
C GLN A 67 12.57 -3.09 -15.27
N ILE A 68 11.44 -3.50 -15.82
CA ILE A 68 10.99 -4.89 -15.89
C ILE A 68 11.42 -5.50 -17.23
N ASP A 69 11.99 -6.69 -17.16
CA ASP A 69 12.26 -7.51 -18.35
C ASP A 69 11.01 -8.33 -18.71
N PHE A 70 10.26 -7.87 -19.70
CA PHE A 70 9.01 -8.51 -20.13
C PHE A 70 9.20 -9.81 -20.93
N ALA A 71 10.44 -10.21 -21.22
CA ALA A 71 10.74 -11.51 -21.80
C ALA A 71 10.80 -12.64 -20.75
N ARG A 72 10.81 -12.30 -19.46
CA ARG A 72 10.94 -13.22 -18.34
C ARG A 72 9.63 -13.39 -17.58
N PRO A 73 9.37 -14.56 -16.97
CA PRO A 73 8.25 -14.72 -16.05
C PRO A 73 8.26 -13.67 -14.91
N ILE A 74 7.08 -13.18 -14.56
CA ILE A 74 6.92 -12.11 -13.55
C ILE A 74 6.05 -12.61 -12.41
N HIS A 75 6.50 -12.45 -11.17
CA HIS A 75 5.67 -12.56 -9.98
C HIS A 75 5.50 -11.18 -9.34
N PHE A 76 4.31 -10.62 -9.44
CA PHE A 76 3.98 -9.26 -9.00
C PHE A 76 3.23 -9.30 -7.67
N LEU A 77 3.81 -8.65 -6.66
CA LEU A 77 3.26 -8.46 -5.31
C LEU A 77 3.16 -6.97 -5.00
N SER A 78 2.56 -6.63 -3.87
CA SER A 78 2.49 -5.24 -3.41
C SER A 78 2.78 -5.10 -1.91
N GLN A 79 3.25 -3.94 -1.53
CA GLN A 79 3.21 -3.46 -0.14
C GLN A 79 1.77 -3.47 0.36
N THR A 80 1.57 -3.78 1.65
CA THR A 80 0.24 -4.00 2.25
C THR A 80 -0.71 -2.80 2.18
N THR A 81 -0.17 -1.59 2.02
CA THR A 81 -0.92 -0.33 2.04
C THR A 81 -1.08 0.33 0.67
N GLN A 82 -0.85 -0.41 -0.42
CA GLN A 82 -1.01 0.10 -1.78
C GLN A 82 -2.47 0.14 -2.24
N SER A 83 -2.74 0.92 -3.29
CA SER A 83 -4.04 0.97 -3.95
C SER A 83 -4.28 -0.31 -4.75
N ILE A 84 -5.47 -0.93 -4.57
CA ILE A 84 -5.90 -2.07 -5.40
C ILE A 84 -6.01 -1.65 -6.86
N ALA A 85 -6.61 -0.49 -7.14
CA ALA A 85 -6.77 0.01 -8.50
C ALA A 85 -5.43 0.18 -9.22
N LEU A 86 -4.42 0.77 -8.56
CA LEU A 86 -3.08 0.90 -9.13
C LEU A 86 -2.42 -0.47 -9.35
N PHE A 87 -2.58 -1.41 -8.42
CA PHE A 87 -2.04 -2.77 -8.56
C PHE A 87 -2.66 -3.49 -9.77
N GLU A 88 -3.97 -3.38 -9.95
CA GLU A 88 -4.68 -3.98 -11.08
C GLU A 88 -4.30 -3.33 -12.42
N GLU A 89 -4.22 -2.00 -12.47
CA GLU A 89 -3.78 -1.24 -13.64
C GLU A 89 -2.38 -1.67 -14.09
N LEU A 90 -1.41 -1.67 -13.16
CA LEU A 90 -0.04 -2.07 -13.47
C LEU A 90 0.06 -3.56 -13.83
N GLY A 91 -0.71 -4.41 -13.17
CA GLY A 91 -0.78 -5.84 -13.48
C GLY A 91 -1.34 -6.13 -14.87
N ALA A 92 -2.36 -5.40 -15.29
CA ALA A 92 -2.92 -5.47 -16.64
C ALA A 92 -1.89 -5.00 -17.69
N GLU A 93 -1.18 -3.92 -17.42
CA GLU A 93 -0.15 -3.40 -18.31
C GLU A 93 1.05 -4.35 -18.41
N MET A 94 1.46 -5.01 -17.32
CA MET A 94 2.48 -6.05 -17.35
C MET A 94 2.08 -7.21 -18.25
N ARG A 95 0.83 -7.69 -18.14
CA ARG A 95 0.32 -8.76 -19.01
C ARG A 95 0.29 -8.36 -20.47
N ARG A 96 -0.05 -7.09 -20.76
CA ARG A 96 -0.07 -6.58 -22.13
C ARG A 96 1.33 -6.53 -22.77
N ARG A 97 2.38 -6.26 -21.96
CA ARG A 97 3.78 -6.15 -22.43
C ARG A 97 4.53 -7.46 -22.41
N ALA A 98 4.14 -8.39 -21.56
CA ALA A 98 4.83 -9.66 -21.40
C ALA A 98 4.85 -10.46 -22.72
N ALA A 99 5.96 -11.11 -23.00
CA ALA A 99 6.10 -12.05 -24.12
C ALA A 99 5.07 -13.19 -24.02
N ASP A 100 4.78 -13.64 -22.81
CA ASP A 100 3.71 -14.58 -22.50
C ASP A 100 2.89 -14.05 -21.31
N PRO A 101 1.66 -13.55 -21.54
CA PRO A 101 0.78 -13.05 -20.48
C PRO A 101 0.47 -14.07 -19.39
N ALA A 102 0.51 -15.38 -19.69
CA ALA A 102 0.25 -16.45 -18.72
C ALA A 102 1.36 -16.57 -17.67
N GLN A 103 2.55 -16.06 -17.97
CA GLN A 103 3.70 -16.06 -17.06
C GLN A 103 3.71 -14.83 -16.13
N VAL A 104 2.70 -13.96 -16.18
CA VAL A 104 2.52 -12.84 -15.24
C VAL A 104 1.57 -13.25 -14.12
N ARG A 105 2.15 -13.64 -12.99
CA ARG A 105 1.42 -13.98 -11.78
C ARG A 105 1.18 -12.75 -10.92
N LEU A 106 -0.09 -12.43 -10.62
CA LEU A 106 -0.47 -11.37 -9.69
C LEU A 106 -0.81 -12.00 -8.34
N ASP A 107 -0.13 -11.56 -7.29
CA ASP A 107 -0.42 -11.98 -5.91
C ASP A 107 -0.94 -10.78 -5.10
N TYR A 108 -2.23 -10.79 -4.79
CA TYR A 108 -2.91 -9.72 -4.07
C TYR A 108 -2.50 -9.73 -2.59
N THR A 109 -1.51 -8.92 -2.26
CA THR A 109 -0.93 -8.83 -0.91
C THR A 109 -1.34 -7.57 -0.15
N ILE A 110 -2.22 -6.75 -0.73
CA ILE A 110 -2.82 -5.58 -0.09
C ILE A 110 -3.64 -6.01 1.12
N CYS A 111 -3.45 -5.32 2.24
CA CYS A 111 -4.14 -5.66 3.48
C CYS A 111 -5.63 -5.32 3.39
N ARG A 112 -6.50 -6.33 3.59
CA ARG A 112 -7.96 -6.14 3.60
C ARG A 112 -8.43 -5.17 4.69
N GLN A 113 -7.68 -5.03 5.79
CA GLN A 113 -7.96 -4.04 6.83
C GLN A 113 -7.80 -2.60 6.30
N VAL A 114 -6.97 -2.39 5.29
CA VAL A 114 -6.82 -1.10 4.60
C VAL A 114 -7.93 -0.93 3.56
N SER A 115 -8.04 -1.85 2.61
CA SER A 115 -8.98 -1.75 1.49
C SER A 115 -10.46 -1.84 1.90
N GLY A 116 -10.79 -2.68 2.90
CA GLY A 116 -12.16 -2.79 3.43
C GLY A 116 -12.62 -1.55 4.21
N ARG A 117 -11.68 -0.78 4.78
CA ARG A 117 -12.00 0.46 5.51
C ARG A 117 -12.35 1.62 4.58
N GLU A 118 -11.87 1.62 3.34
CA GLU A 118 -12.08 2.74 2.42
C GLU A 118 -13.58 3.01 2.17
N ALA A 119 -14.35 1.96 1.87
CA ALA A 119 -15.79 2.10 1.62
C ALA A 119 -16.57 2.61 2.86
N HIS A 120 -16.29 2.04 4.04
CA HIS A 120 -16.91 2.47 5.28
C HIS A 120 -16.52 3.90 5.64
N LEU A 121 -15.26 4.25 5.40
CA LEU A 121 -14.73 5.58 5.69
C LEU A 121 -15.32 6.64 4.77
N ALA A 122 -15.48 6.34 3.48
CA ALA A 122 -16.16 7.23 2.52
C ALA A 122 -17.62 7.47 2.93
N GLN A 123 -18.35 6.40 3.31
CA GLN A 123 -19.72 6.50 3.81
C GLN A 123 -19.79 7.30 5.11
N PHE A 124 -18.84 7.10 6.02
CA PHE A 124 -18.75 7.89 7.26
C PHE A 124 -18.53 9.37 6.95
N ALA A 125 -17.53 9.70 6.13
CA ALA A 125 -17.17 11.07 5.81
C ALA A 125 -18.32 11.84 5.13
N ALA A 126 -19.09 11.17 4.27
CA ALA A 126 -20.25 11.78 3.60
C ALA A 126 -21.43 12.14 4.53
N ARG A 127 -21.45 11.61 5.77
CA ARG A 127 -22.56 11.83 6.72
C ARG A 127 -22.45 13.12 7.54
N PHE A 128 -21.29 13.77 7.53
CA PHE A 128 -21.00 14.93 8.35
C PHE A 128 -20.77 16.18 7.52
N ASP A 129 -21.05 17.34 8.09
CA ASP A 129 -20.79 18.63 7.43
C ASP A 129 -19.28 18.90 7.31
N ALA A 130 -18.48 18.46 8.28
CA ALA A 130 -17.03 18.48 8.25
C ALA A 130 -16.44 17.21 8.89
N VAL A 131 -15.20 16.86 8.52
CA VAL A 131 -14.50 15.68 9.06
C VAL A 131 -13.09 16.08 9.49
N VAL A 132 -12.72 15.65 10.69
CA VAL A 132 -11.34 15.68 11.19
C VAL A 132 -10.78 14.27 11.10
N PHE A 133 -9.78 14.09 10.24
CA PHE A 133 -9.06 12.85 10.09
C PHE A 133 -7.76 12.91 10.90
N VAL A 134 -7.57 11.97 11.82
CA VAL A 134 -6.39 11.95 12.70
C VAL A 134 -5.41 10.89 12.22
N CYS A 135 -4.24 11.30 11.74
CA CYS A 135 -3.17 10.35 11.43
C CYS A 135 -1.79 11.00 11.45
N GLY A 136 -0.78 10.21 11.79
CA GLY A 136 0.62 10.63 11.73
C GLY A 136 1.05 10.96 10.30
N ARG A 137 1.80 12.05 10.11
CA ARG A 137 2.26 12.54 8.78
C ARG A 137 3.11 11.53 8.01
N LYS A 138 3.76 10.61 8.72
CA LYS A 138 4.58 9.54 8.13
C LYS A 138 3.80 8.25 7.83
N SER A 139 2.53 8.16 8.27
CA SER A 139 1.70 6.98 8.07
C SER A 139 1.28 6.82 6.61
N SER A 140 1.78 5.79 5.92
CA SER A 140 1.37 5.47 4.54
C SER A 140 -0.10 5.08 4.46
N ASN A 141 -0.58 4.27 5.42
CA ASN A 141 -1.97 3.88 5.53
C ASN A 141 -2.88 5.10 5.81
N GLY A 142 -2.47 5.98 6.75
CA GLY A 142 -3.21 7.19 7.06
C GLY A 142 -3.40 8.10 5.85
N LYS A 143 -2.38 8.27 5.02
CA LYS A 143 -2.47 9.09 3.80
C LYS A 143 -3.48 8.55 2.81
N VAL A 144 -3.50 7.23 2.56
CA VAL A 144 -4.47 6.59 1.66
C VAL A 144 -5.89 6.81 2.19
N LEU A 145 -6.11 6.54 3.47
CA LEU A 145 -7.43 6.68 4.10
C LEU A 145 -7.89 8.15 4.16
N TYR A 146 -6.98 9.08 4.42
CA TYR A 146 -7.29 10.51 4.38
C TYR A 146 -7.79 10.95 3.00
N GLU A 147 -7.13 10.52 1.91
CA GLU A 147 -7.57 10.84 0.55
C GLU A 147 -8.97 10.29 0.23
N VAL A 148 -9.31 9.13 0.76
CA VAL A 148 -10.67 8.57 0.67
C VAL A 148 -11.68 9.50 1.36
N CYS A 149 -11.39 9.92 2.60
CA CYS A 149 -12.24 10.87 3.33
C CYS A 149 -12.39 12.21 2.59
N ARG A 150 -11.29 12.76 2.10
CA ARG A 150 -11.25 14.06 1.42
C ARG A 150 -12.05 14.05 0.11
N ARG A 151 -12.02 12.93 -0.64
CA ARG A 151 -12.85 12.76 -1.84
C ARG A 151 -14.34 12.70 -1.52
N ALA A 152 -14.70 12.04 -0.41
CA ALA A 152 -16.09 11.91 0.03
C ALA A 152 -16.62 13.19 0.72
N ASN A 153 -15.75 13.96 1.36
CA ASN A 153 -16.08 15.21 2.04
C ASN A 153 -14.98 16.25 1.82
N PRO A 154 -15.19 17.28 0.98
CA PRO A 154 -14.21 18.34 0.73
C PRO A 154 -13.81 19.16 1.97
N ARG A 155 -14.65 19.15 3.02
CA ARG A 155 -14.37 19.78 4.32
C ARG A 155 -13.63 18.82 5.28
N CYS A 156 -13.00 17.77 4.77
CA CYS A 156 -12.12 16.89 5.54
C CYS A 156 -10.74 17.54 5.73
N ARG A 157 -10.27 17.58 6.97
CA ARG A 157 -8.94 18.09 7.35
C ARG A 157 -8.16 17.02 8.10
N ASN A 158 -6.87 16.90 7.79
CA ASN A 158 -5.98 15.98 8.50
C ASN A 158 -5.20 16.71 9.58
N ILE A 159 -5.14 16.12 10.76
CA ILE A 159 -4.30 16.54 11.87
C ILE A 159 -3.51 15.36 12.44
N GLU A 160 -2.38 15.64 13.03
CA GLU A 160 -1.60 14.69 13.83
C GLU A 160 -1.82 14.94 15.32
N GLU A 161 -1.95 16.22 15.71
CA GLU A 161 -2.12 16.66 17.10
C GLU A 161 -3.33 17.58 17.27
N PRO A 162 -3.97 17.59 18.45
CA PRO A 162 -5.13 18.46 18.72
C PRO A 162 -4.85 19.96 18.54
N ALA A 163 -3.59 20.38 18.74
CA ALA A 163 -3.18 21.78 18.57
C ALA A 163 -3.26 22.28 17.12
N GLU A 164 -3.39 21.37 16.15
CA GLU A 164 -3.57 21.70 14.72
C GLU A 164 -5.03 22.03 14.36
N LEU A 165 -5.97 21.88 15.28
CA LEU A 165 -7.37 22.22 15.05
C LEU A 165 -7.54 23.75 14.90
N ASP A 166 -8.14 24.15 13.79
CA ASP A 166 -8.51 25.53 13.53
C ASP A 166 -10.03 25.69 13.70
N PRO A 167 -10.51 26.53 14.66
CA PRO A 167 -11.93 26.79 14.85
C PRO A 167 -12.65 27.28 13.60
N ALA A 168 -11.96 27.98 12.69
CA ALA A 168 -12.53 28.48 11.44
C ALA A 168 -13.03 27.35 10.52
N TRP A 169 -12.50 26.11 10.64
CA TRP A 169 -12.99 24.96 9.86
C TRP A 169 -14.42 24.58 10.20
N PHE A 170 -14.92 24.99 11.36
CA PHE A 170 -16.22 24.60 11.91
C PHE A 170 -17.29 25.71 11.81
N GLU A 171 -16.96 26.84 11.20
CA GLU A 171 -17.93 27.90 10.97
C GLU A 171 -19.07 27.40 10.07
N GLY A 172 -20.31 27.58 10.57
CA GLY A 172 -21.52 27.12 9.89
C GLY A 172 -21.71 25.61 9.85
N VAL A 173 -20.91 24.85 10.60
CA VAL A 173 -20.96 23.38 10.69
C VAL A 173 -21.91 22.97 11.83
N ARG A 174 -22.80 22.03 11.56
CA ARG A 174 -23.74 21.45 12.54
C ARG A 174 -23.30 20.09 13.07
N SER A 175 -22.50 19.36 12.25
CA SER A 175 -22.02 18.03 12.58
C SER A 175 -20.58 17.82 12.16
N VAL A 176 -19.75 17.26 13.04
CA VAL A 176 -18.35 16.95 12.79
C VAL A 176 -18.09 15.48 13.02
N GLY A 177 -17.54 14.80 12.03
CA GLY A 177 -17.05 13.44 12.15
C GLY A 177 -15.56 13.44 12.54
N ILE A 178 -15.16 12.57 13.48
CA ILE A 178 -13.75 12.35 13.83
C ILE A 178 -13.40 10.89 13.52
N CYS A 179 -12.32 10.66 12.76
CA CYS A 179 -11.86 9.32 12.40
C CYS A 179 -10.33 9.31 12.15
N GLY A 180 -9.74 8.09 12.00
CA GLY A 180 -8.30 7.91 11.77
C GLY A 180 -7.84 6.47 11.66
#